data_9c5e3f0de80cc309abf9f09a50c39c17
#
_entry.id   9c5e3f0de80cc309abf9f09a50c39c17
#
_cell.length_a   1.000
_cell.length_b   1.000
_cell.length_c   1.000
_cell.angle_alpha   90.00
_cell.angle_beta   90.00
_cell.angle_gamma   90.00
#
_symmetry.space_group_name_H-M   'P 1'
#
loop_
_entity.id
_entity.type
_entity.pdbx_description
1 polymer ?
#
loop_
_entity_poly.entity_id
_entity_poly.type
_entity_poly.pdbx_seq_one_letter_code
_entity_poly.pdbx_strand_id
1 'polypeptide(L)'
;PSRTVRRRVSRQDNEVGKEFSHEVEGRYGGAHAPRLRQMTIHFVGTAGDSFGEGLAAGITFVADAIGKGGCAGMHGGRALILSFPGKDFGEGMTGGCAYAMDPDGILAETERRSVQRLQPDSPEEKEIHELLKEHMEVTSSELAGKILDDWKESRGKFVKVCAKP
;
A
#
# COMPACT_ATOMS: atom_id res chain seq x y z
N PRO A 1 -14.89 -5.00 12.54
CA PRO A 1 -15.07 -3.97 11.53
C PRO A 1 -13.78 -3.20 11.29
N SER A 2 -13.59 -2.75 10.07
CA SER A 2 -12.45 -1.91 9.72
C SER A 2 -12.81 -0.43 9.86
N ARG A 3 -11.81 0.37 10.16
CA ARG A 3 -11.95 1.82 10.21
C ARG A 3 -11.28 2.42 8.98
N THR A 4 -12.00 3.25 8.27
CA THR A 4 -11.51 3.93 7.07
C THR A 4 -11.26 5.39 7.36
N VAL A 5 -10.10 5.89 6.96
CA VAL A 5 -9.73 7.29 7.14
C VAL A 5 -9.23 7.84 5.81
N ARG A 6 -9.71 9.02 5.46
CA ARG A 6 -9.25 9.73 4.27
C ARG A 6 -8.22 10.77 4.66
N ARG A 7 -7.13 10.84 3.91
CA ARG A 7 -6.15 11.91 4.03
C ARG A 7 -5.74 12.39 2.64
N ARG A 8 -5.81 13.69 2.41
CA ARG A 8 -5.28 14.32 1.21
C ARG A 8 -3.83 14.72 1.51
N VAL A 9 -2.91 14.31 0.66
CA VAL A 9 -1.50 14.68 0.81
C VAL A 9 -1.15 15.81 -0.17
N SER A 10 -0.22 16.63 0.23
CA SER A 10 0.33 17.71 -0.58
C SER A 10 1.78 17.39 -0.93
N ARG A 11 2.37 18.19 -1.82
CA ARG A 11 3.79 18.04 -2.17
C ARG A 11 4.73 18.30 -0.98
N GLN A 12 4.23 18.96 0.04
CA GLN A 12 5.02 19.30 1.22
C GLN A 12 4.93 18.23 2.30
N ASP A 13 4.02 17.26 2.14
CA ASP A 13 3.83 16.18 3.12
C ASP A 13 4.79 15.01 2.85
N ASN A 14 6.08 15.28 2.97
CA ASN A 14 7.08 14.23 2.89
C ASN A 14 6.92 13.28 4.07
N GLU A 15 7.12 11.98 3.81
CA GLU A 15 7.07 10.94 4.84
C GLU A 15 5.72 10.84 5.58
N VAL A 16 4.65 11.40 5.00
CA VAL A 16 3.35 11.45 5.65
C VAL A 16 2.84 10.07 6.05
N GLY A 17 3.08 9.09 5.22
CA GLY A 17 2.66 7.72 5.53
C GLY A 17 3.40 7.14 6.72
N LYS A 18 4.69 7.42 6.84
CA LYS A 18 5.52 7.01 7.96
C LYS A 18 5.04 7.63 9.26
N GLU A 19 4.91 8.95 9.27
CA GLU A 19 4.44 9.70 10.45
C GLU A 19 3.07 9.20 10.89
N PHE A 20 2.16 9.04 9.95
CA PHE A 20 0.80 8.62 10.25
C PHE A 20 0.77 7.18 10.77
N SER A 21 1.62 6.31 10.24
CA SER A 21 1.76 4.94 10.73
C SER A 21 2.20 4.92 12.20
N HIS A 22 3.22 5.71 12.53
CA HIS A 22 3.71 5.81 13.91
C HIS A 22 2.67 6.40 14.86
N GLU A 23 1.92 7.40 14.42
CA GLU A 23 0.86 7.98 15.23
C GLU A 23 -0.22 6.94 15.53
N VAL A 24 -0.62 6.16 14.54
CA VAL A 24 -1.62 5.12 14.73
C VAL A 24 -1.11 4.03 15.67
N GLU A 25 0.12 3.58 15.50
CA GLU A 25 0.74 2.59 16.38
C GLU A 25 0.84 3.12 17.81
N GLY A 26 1.30 4.34 17.98
CA GLY A 26 1.43 4.96 19.29
C GLY A 26 0.11 5.09 20.01
N ARG A 27 -0.96 5.35 19.27
CA ARG A 27 -2.29 5.50 19.84
C ARG A 27 -2.91 4.19 20.30
N TYR A 28 -2.55 3.10 19.64
CA TYR A 28 -3.15 1.79 19.87
C TYR A 28 -2.15 0.72 20.33
N GLY A 29 -0.96 1.12 20.68
CA GLY A 29 0.07 0.19 21.14
C GLY A 29 -0.22 -0.41 22.51
N GLY A 30 0.64 -1.27 22.95
CA GLY A 30 0.56 -1.92 24.24
C GLY A 30 -0.37 -3.12 24.30
N ALA A 31 -0.86 -3.45 25.47
CA ALA A 31 -1.66 -4.64 25.73
C ALA A 31 -2.97 -4.69 24.94
N HIS A 32 -3.41 -3.57 24.41
CA HIS A 32 -4.65 -3.49 23.65
C HIS A 32 -4.44 -3.62 22.13
N ALA A 33 -3.21 -3.74 21.69
CA ALA A 33 -2.89 -3.87 20.27
C ALA A 33 -3.64 -5.03 19.56
N PRO A 34 -3.82 -6.21 20.19
CA PRO A 34 -4.59 -7.29 19.57
C PRO A 34 -6.06 -6.95 19.29
N ARG A 35 -6.57 -5.94 19.94
CA ARG A 35 -7.94 -5.45 19.71
C ARG A 35 -8.03 -4.41 18.61
N LEU A 36 -6.88 -3.96 18.11
CA LEU A 36 -6.84 -3.04 16.99
C LEU A 36 -7.36 -3.77 15.76
N ARG A 37 -8.56 -3.45 15.38
CA ARG A 37 -9.15 -3.99 14.17
C ARG A 37 -8.53 -3.29 12.98
N GLN A 38 -8.65 -3.92 11.83
CA GLN A 38 -8.07 -3.40 10.60
C GLN A 38 -8.48 -1.94 10.37
N MET A 39 -7.49 -1.13 10.06
CA MET A 39 -7.67 0.28 9.72
C MET A 39 -7.15 0.48 8.31
N THR A 40 -7.99 1.02 7.43
CA THR A 40 -7.59 1.38 6.09
C THR A 40 -7.51 2.90 5.97
N ILE A 41 -6.37 3.39 5.51
CA ILE A 41 -6.12 4.83 5.37
C ILE A 41 -5.84 5.12 3.91
N HIS A 42 -6.61 6.06 3.35
CA HIS A 42 -6.56 6.42 1.94
C HIS A 42 -5.88 7.77 1.75
N PHE A 43 -4.85 7.78 0.91
CA PHE A 43 -4.08 8.98 0.56
C PHE A 43 -4.34 9.33 -0.89
N VAL A 44 -4.91 10.49 -1.16
CA VAL A 44 -5.14 10.97 -2.52
C VAL A 44 -4.05 11.98 -2.90
N GLY A 45 -3.55 11.87 -4.14
CA GLY A 45 -2.41 12.64 -4.61
C GLY A 45 -1.10 11.90 -4.39
N THR A 46 0.02 12.60 -4.48
CA THR A 46 1.35 11.99 -4.33
C THR A 46 1.85 12.14 -2.89
N ALA A 47 2.02 11.02 -2.21
CA ALA A 47 2.71 11.01 -0.93
C ALA A 47 4.23 11.17 -1.16
N GLY A 48 4.94 11.67 -0.16
CA GLY A 48 6.37 11.90 -0.27
C GLY A 48 7.20 10.63 -0.12
N ASP A 49 8.50 10.83 0.13
CA ASP A 49 9.44 9.73 0.33
C ASP A 49 9.16 8.99 1.65
N SER A 50 9.61 7.75 1.72
CA SER A 50 9.48 6.88 2.90
C SER A 50 8.03 6.58 3.30
N PHE A 51 7.10 6.64 2.35
CA PHE A 51 5.71 6.32 2.61
C PHE A 51 5.57 4.88 3.11
N GLY A 52 4.85 4.71 4.22
CA GLY A 52 4.63 3.37 4.79
C GLY A 52 5.86 2.74 5.42
N GLU A 53 6.94 3.49 5.66
CA GLU A 53 8.12 2.97 6.33
C GLU A 53 7.74 2.41 7.70
N GLY A 54 8.14 1.17 7.97
CA GLY A 54 7.83 0.52 9.24
C GLY A 54 6.37 0.13 9.42
N LEU A 55 5.59 0.05 8.33
CA LEU A 55 4.16 -0.28 8.40
C LEU A 55 3.92 -1.56 9.19
N ALA A 56 2.91 -1.53 10.05
CA ALA A 56 2.63 -2.58 11.04
C ALA A 56 1.34 -3.34 10.74
N ALA A 57 1.18 -4.48 11.41
CA ALA A 57 -0.01 -5.31 11.29
C ALA A 57 -1.29 -4.54 11.66
N GLY A 58 -2.39 -4.86 11.00
CA GLY A 58 -3.69 -4.23 11.22
C GLY A 58 -3.91 -2.93 10.46
N ILE A 59 -2.89 -2.44 9.75
CA ILE A 59 -2.95 -1.17 9.01
C ILE A 59 -2.85 -1.46 7.51
N THR A 60 -3.73 -0.85 6.74
CA THR A 60 -3.69 -0.88 5.27
C THR A 60 -3.58 0.54 4.76
N PHE A 61 -2.57 0.80 3.94
CA PHE A 61 -2.42 2.08 3.25
C PHE A 61 -2.76 1.93 1.78
N VAL A 62 -3.52 2.89 1.25
CA VAL A 62 -3.80 2.98 -0.19
C VAL A 62 -3.41 4.37 -0.66
N ALA A 63 -2.56 4.47 -1.66
CA ALA A 63 -2.08 5.75 -2.17
C ALA A 63 -2.08 5.78 -3.70
N ASP A 64 -2.38 6.95 -4.28
CA ASP A 64 -2.31 7.13 -5.73
C ASP A 64 -0.86 7.00 -6.22
N ALA A 65 0.06 7.70 -5.59
CA ALA A 65 1.48 7.69 -5.94
C ALA A 65 2.33 8.01 -4.72
N ILE A 66 3.57 7.57 -4.74
CA ILE A 66 4.52 7.77 -3.64
C ILE A 66 5.90 8.19 -4.17
N GLY A 67 6.74 8.71 -3.29
CA GLY A 67 8.14 8.99 -3.58
C GLY A 67 9.04 7.77 -3.40
N LYS A 68 10.30 8.01 -3.08
CA LYS A 68 11.31 6.96 -2.91
C LYS A 68 11.17 6.27 -1.56
N GLY A 69 11.67 5.03 -1.48
CA GLY A 69 11.76 4.30 -0.22
C GLY A 69 10.43 3.84 0.35
N GLY A 70 9.42 3.65 -0.49
CA GLY A 70 8.11 3.20 -0.04
C GLY A 70 8.15 1.85 0.64
N CYS A 71 7.43 1.70 1.73
CA CYS A 71 7.30 0.47 2.51
C CYS A 71 8.63 -0.11 3.01
N ALA A 72 9.67 0.72 3.13
CA ALA A 72 10.96 0.27 3.68
C ALA A 72 10.77 -0.20 5.12
N GLY A 73 11.35 -1.36 5.45
CA GLY A 73 11.25 -1.92 6.79
C GLY A 73 9.84 -2.31 7.22
N MET A 74 8.89 -2.43 6.30
CA MET A 74 7.53 -2.87 6.59
C MET A 74 7.57 -4.24 7.28
N HIS A 75 6.86 -4.39 8.38
CA HIS A 75 6.87 -5.63 9.16
C HIS A 75 5.46 -6.24 9.36
N GLY A 76 4.45 -5.64 8.79
CA GLY A 76 3.07 -6.16 8.80
C GLY A 76 2.16 -5.28 7.96
N GLY A 77 0.88 -5.60 7.96
CA GLY A 77 -0.12 -4.80 7.25
C GLY A 77 -0.16 -5.02 5.75
N ARG A 78 -0.76 -4.06 5.07
CA ARG A 78 -0.93 -4.07 3.61
C ARG A 78 -0.68 -2.66 3.06
N ALA A 79 -0.19 -2.60 1.84
CA ALA A 79 -0.11 -1.33 1.11
C ALA A 79 -0.54 -1.56 -0.34
N LEU A 80 -1.23 -0.60 -0.90
CA LEU A 80 -1.62 -0.61 -2.33
C LEU A 80 -1.23 0.73 -2.93
N ILE A 81 -0.35 0.68 -3.93
CA ILE A 81 0.13 1.87 -4.62
C ILE A 81 -0.35 1.81 -6.07
N LEU A 82 -1.04 2.84 -6.51
CA LEU A 82 -1.71 2.86 -7.81
C LEU A 82 -0.82 3.31 -8.97
N SER A 83 0.48 3.44 -8.73
CA SER A 83 1.47 3.78 -9.74
C SER A 83 2.75 3.02 -9.47
N PHE A 84 3.76 3.18 -10.35
CA PHE A 84 5.06 2.54 -10.14
C PHE A 84 5.75 3.18 -8.92
N PRO A 85 6.12 2.37 -7.91
CA PRO A 85 6.57 2.91 -6.63
C PRO A 85 8.09 3.17 -6.53
N GLY A 86 8.85 2.90 -7.58
CA GLY A 86 10.31 2.96 -7.54
C GLY A 86 10.95 1.60 -7.31
N LYS A 87 12.23 1.48 -7.69
CA LYS A 87 12.97 0.21 -7.62
C LYS A 87 13.25 -0.24 -6.19
N ASP A 88 13.30 0.68 -5.26
CA ASP A 88 13.61 0.45 -3.85
C ASP A 88 12.37 0.13 -2.99
N PHE A 89 11.23 -0.07 -3.62
CA PHE A 89 9.99 -0.34 -2.93
C PHE A 89 10.08 -1.63 -2.11
N GLY A 90 9.72 -1.55 -0.83
CA GLY A 90 9.72 -2.69 0.07
C GLY A 90 11.11 -3.15 0.53
N GLU A 91 12.13 -2.30 0.41
CA GLU A 91 13.46 -2.65 0.90
C GLU A 91 13.46 -2.89 2.41
N GLY A 92 14.15 -3.95 2.82
CA GLY A 92 14.27 -4.26 4.24
C GLY A 92 12.98 -4.70 4.91
N MET A 93 11.93 -4.97 4.17
CA MET A 93 10.68 -5.45 4.77
C MET A 93 10.88 -6.84 5.40
N THR A 94 10.24 -7.05 6.53
CA THR A 94 10.33 -8.30 7.29
C THR A 94 8.98 -9.01 7.45
N GLY A 95 7.90 -8.36 7.06
CA GLY A 95 6.56 -8.93 7.11
C GLY A 95 5.58 -8.10 6.32
N GLY A 96 4.34 -8.56 6.24
CA GLY A 96 3.31 -7.92 5.46
C GLY A 96 3.47 -8.12 3.96
N CYS A 97 2.55 -7.58 3.20
CA CYS A 97 2.61 -7.61 1.74
C CYS A 97 2.13 -6.27 1.18
N ALA A 98 2.70 -5.89 0.06
CA ALA A 98 2.32 -4.67 -0.63
C ALA A 98 2.00 -4.97 -2.09
N TYR A 99 1.10 -4.18 -2.66
CA TYR A 99 0.75 -4.28 -4.07
C TYR A 99 1.11 -2.97 -4.75
N ALA A 100 1.65 -3.06 -5.96
CA ALA A 100 2.01 -1.87 -6.72
C ALA A 100 1.89 -2.13 -8.21
N MET A 101 1.78 -1.05 -8.98
CA MET A 101 1.79 -1.12 -10.44
C MET A 101 3.21 -1.27 -10.94
N ASP A 102 3.46 -2.32 -11.69
CA ASP A 102 4.76 -2.57 -12.33
C ASP A 102 4.54 -3.18 -13.71
N PRO A 103 4.00 -2.40 -14.67
CA PRO A 103 3.67 -2.93 -15.98
C PRO A 103 4.89 -3.42 -16.76
N ASP A 104 6.06 -2.84 -16.50
CA ASP A 104 7.28 -3.16 -17.25
C ASP A 104 8.15 -4.21 -16.56
N GLY A 105 7.75 -4.72 -15.40
CA GLY A 105 8.49 -5.74 -14.68
C GLY A 105 9.84 -5.27 -14.14
N ILE A 106 9.91 -4.03 -13.66
CA ILE A 106 11.15 -3.42 -13.18
C ILE A 106 11.50 -3.87 -11.77
N LEU A 107 10.48 -4.12 -10.93
CA LEU A 107 10.70 -4.60 -9.57
C LEU A 107 11.25 -6.03 -9.60
N ALA A 108 12.45 -6.21 -9.08
CA ALA A 108 13.13 -7.50 -9.08
C ALA A 108 13.04 -8.18 -7.71
N GLU A 109 13.06 -9.50 -7.73
CA GLU A 109 13.25 -10.27 -6.51
C GLU A 109 14.63 -10.00 -5.93
N THR A 110 14.72 -10.02 -4.61
CA THR A 110 15.97 -9.94 -3.88
C THR A 110 16.03 -11.07 -2.86
N GLU A 111 17.10 -11.14 -2.09
CA GLU A 111 17.21 -12.13 -1.03
C GLU A 111 16.10 -12.01 0.02
N ARG A 112 15.58 -10.80 0.23
CA ARG A 112 14.59 -10.51 1.27
C ARG A 112 13.20 -10.17 0.74
N ARG A 113 13.08 -9.94 -0.56
CA ARG A 113 11.84 -9.46 -1.18
C ARG A 113 11.42 -10.38 -2.31
N SER A 114 10.22 -10.95 -2.20
CA SER A 114 9.60 -11.66 -3.32
C SER A 114 8.73 -10.70 -4.12
N VAL A 115 8.70 -10.90 -5.44
CA VAL A 115 7.86 -10.12 -6.34
C VAL A 115 7.12 -11.10 -7.24
N GLN A 116 5.80 -11.06 -7.18
CA GLN A 116 4.94 -11.96 -7.95
C GLN A 116 3.91 -11.16 -8.74
N ARG A 117 3.74 -11.51 -10.00
CA ARG A 117 2.68 -10.93 -10.83
C ARG A 117 1.32 -11.35 -10.29
N LEU A 118 0.37 -10.42 -10.22
CA LEU A 118 -0.97 -10.71 -9.79
C LEU A 118 -1.62 -11.74 -10.72
N GLN A 119 -2.16 -12.80 -10.13
CA GLN A 119 -2.84 -13.84 -10.90
C GLN A 119 -4.32 -13.50 -11.06
N PRO A 120 -4.90 -13.69 -12.27
CA PRO A 120 -6.32 -13.49 -12.48
C PRO A 120 -7.16 -14.40 -11.59
N ASP A 121 -8.26 -13.86 -11.09
CA ASP A 121 -9.23 -14.58 -10.27
C ASP A 121 -8.67 -15.12 -8.94
N SER A 122 -7.55 -14.55 -8.50
CA SER A 122 -6.94 -14.88 -7.20
C SER A 122 -7.61 -14.09 -6.07
N PRO A 123 -7.45 -14.53 -4.81
CA PRO A 123 -7.91 -13.76 -3.66
C PRO A 123 -7.26 -12.36 -3.60
N GLU A 124 -6.01 -12.25 -4.04
CA GLU A 124 -5.27 -10.98 -4.07
C GLU A 124 -5.88 -10.00 -5.09
N GLU A 125 -6.28 -10.49 -6.25
CA GLU A 125 -6.97 -9.64 -7.23
C GLU A 125 -8.25 -9.07 -6.65
N LYS A 126 -9.02 -9.90 -5.97
CA LYS A 126 -10.27 -9.49 -5.34
C LYS A 126 -10.03 -8.45 -4.26
N GLU A 127 -9.00 -8.66 -3.44
CA GLU A 127 -8.61 -7.70 -2.40
C GLU A 127 -8.25 -6.34 -3.01
N ILE A 128 -7.43 -6.32 -4.05
CA ILE A 128 -7.02 -5.09 -4.74
C ILE A 128 -8.25 -4.39 -5.33
N HIS A 129 -9.12 -5.13 -5.97
CA HIS A 129 -10.33 -4.57 -6.58
C HIS A 129 -11.23 -3.90 -5.55
N GLU A 130 -11.44 -4.53 -4.41
CA GLU A 130 -12.22 -3.97 -3.31
C GLU A 130 -11.58 -2.73 -2.71
N LEU A 131 -10.25 -2.75 -2.51
CA LEU A 131 -9.52 -1.59 -2.02
C LEU A 131 -9.58 -0.41 -2.98
N LEU A 132 -9.51 -0.68 -4.29
CA LEU A 132 -9.64 0.36 -5.31
C LEU A 132 -11.02 1.00 -5.29
N LYS A 133 -12.07 0.20 -5.17
CA LYS A 133 -13.44 0.70 -5.08
C LYS A 133 -13.62 1.58 -3.85
N GLU A 134 -13.14 1.13 -2.71
CA GLU A 134 -13.19 1.91 -1.47
C GLU A 134 -12.37 3.21 -1.60
N HIS A 135 -11.18 3.12 -2.17
CA HIS A 135 -10.33 4.30 -2.38
C HIS A 135 -11.01 5.35 -3.26
N MET A 136 -11.66 4.91 -4.33
CA MET A 136 -12.42 5.81 -5.20
C MET A 136 -13.60 6.44 -4.46
N GLU A 137 -14.33 5.67 -3.69
CA GLU A 137 -15.49 6.18 -2.92
C GLU A 137 -15.07 7.20 -1.86
N VAL A 138 -13.99 6.91 -1.14
CA VAL A 138 -13.52 7.75 -0.03
C VAL A 138 -12.82 9.01 -0.52
N THR A 139 -12.03 8.93 -1.59
CA THR A 139 -11.15 10.02 -2.03
C THR A 139 -11.57 10.68 -3.34
N SER A 140 -12.44 10.06 -4.11
CA SER A 140 -12.76 10.45 -5.49
C SER A 140 -11.53 10.45 -6.40
N SER A 141 -10.59 9.52 -6.15
CA SER A 141 -9.37 9.40 -6.94
C SER A 141 -9.66 9.13 -8.41
N GLU A 142 -9.22 10.01 -9.30
CA GLU A 142 -9.35 9.81 -10.74
C GLU A 142 -8.54 8.61 -11.22
N LEU A 143 -7.36 8.42 -10.63
CA LEU A 143 -6.48 7.30 -10.98
C LEU A 143 -7.14 5.97 -10.65
N ALA A 144 -7.74 5.84 -9.48
CA ALA A 144 -8.48 4.64 -9.10
C ALA A 144 -9.65 4.37 -10.06
N GLY A 145 -10.37 5.42 -10.44
CA GLY A 145 -11.45 5.32 -11.42
C GLY A 145 -10.98 4.80 -12.77
N LYS A 146 -9.88 5.32 -13.28
CA LYS A 146 -9.30 4.87 -14.56
C LYS A 146 -8.88 3.40 -14.51
N ILE A 147 -8.27 2.98 -13.41
CA ILE A 147 -7.83 1.59 -13.24
C ILE A 147 -9.05 0.66 -13.21
N LEU A 148 -10.10 1.04 -12.50
CA LEU A 148 -11.32 0.25 -12.42
C LEU A 148 -12.07 0.18 -13.75
N ASP A 149 -12.11 1.28 -14.51
CA ASP A 149 -12.77 1.32 -15.81
C ASP A 149 -12.13 0.35 -16.81
N ASP A 150 -10.85 0.09 -16.68
CA ASP A 150 -10.10 -0.82 -17.54
C ASP A 150 -9.48 -1.95 -16.72
N TRP A 151 -10.28 -2.54 -15.87
CA TRP A 151 -9.79 -3.52 -14.88
C TRP A 151 -9.11 -4.74 -15.50
N LYS A 152 -9.66 -5.28 -16.59
CA LYS A 152 -9.08 -6.47 -17.23
C LYS A 152 -7.65 -6.24 -17.71
N GLU A 153 -7.37 -5.05 -18.22
CA GLU A 153 -6.02 -4.66 -18.63
C GLU A 153 -5.16 -4.29 -17.41
N SER A 154 -5.74 -3.52 -16.50
CA SER A 154 -5.02 -2.97 -15.35
C SER A 154 -4.60 -4.03 -14.35
N ARG A 155 -5.42 -5.05 -14.12
CA ARG A 155 -5.12 -6.08 -13.12
C ARG A 155 -3.81 -6.81 -13.38
N GLY A 156 -3.47 -7.01 -14.65
CA GLY A 156 -2.22 -7.68 -15.04
C GLY A 156 -0.97 -6.85 -14.80
N LYS A 157 -1.11 -5.57 -14.49
CA LYS A 157 0.02 -4.65 -14.25
C LYS A 157 0.44 -4.60 -12.78
N PHE A 158 -0.34 -5.19 -11.89
CA PHE A 158 -0.02 -5.22 -10.47
C PHE A 158 0.94 -6.35 -10.13
N VAL A 159 1.79 -6.08 -9.15
CA VAL A 159 2.63 -7.10 -8.52
C VAL A 159 2.39 -7.12 -7.03
N LYS A 160 2.61 -8.29 -6.43
CA LYS A 160 2.57 -8.50 -4.99
C LYS A 160 4.01 -8.57 -4.49
N VAL A 161 4.35 -7.71 -3.57
CA VAL A 161 5.68 -7.63 -2.96
C VAL A 161 5.56 -8.04 -1.50
N CYS A 162 6.24 -9.12 -1.13
CA CYS A 162 6.22 -9.63 0.24
C CYS A 162 7.64 -9.88 0.74
N ALA A 163 7.79 -9.89 2.06
CA ALA A 163 9.04 -10.32 2.67
C ALA A 163 9.25 -11.82 2.44
N LYS A 164 10.48 -12.23 2.20
CA LYS A 164 10.85 -13.64 2.19
C LYS A 164 11.12 -14.10 3.63
N PRO A 165 10.74 -15.32 3.96
CA PRO A 165 11.02 -15.87 5.29
C PRO A 165 12.51 -16.04 5.56
#